data_ce6f5faee8c48fa2da0c29b6361f23f5
#
_entry.id   ce6f5faee8c48fa2da0c29b6361f23f5
#
_cell.length_a   1.000
_cell.length_b   1.000
_cell.length_c   1.000
_cell.angle_alpha   90.00
_cell.angle_beta   90.00
_cell.angle_gamma   90.00
#
_symmetry.space_group_name_H-M   'P 1'
#
loop_
_entity.id
_entity.type
_entity.pdbx_description
1 polymer ?
#
loop_
_entity_poly.entity_id
_entity_poly.type
_entity_poly.pdbx_seq_one_letter_code
_entity_poly.pdbx_strand_id
1 'polypeptide(L)'
;AIKEAAKGTSFSTAFGKILKRLLGCGVGVHHAGMLPRYRLLVERLAQQGLLPVICGTDTLGVGINVPIHTVVLTALTKFDGYKMRRLRAREFHQIAGRAGRSGFDTEGMVIAEAPEHEIENAKLTAKAGDDPKKLRKIKKKKAPEGFVTWNKQTFERLIETQPETLKPRLRITHSMVISVVEQGGDARARVHDLIETSLQTPEEKAKLEVRADEIFATLIDSGVVVRAEVPPAPDAPADAAPDIDYALTVDLPEDFALDQPLSPFLLAALELLDPESETYTMD
;
A
#
# COMPACT_ATOMS: atom_id res chain seq x y z
N ALA A 1 4.33 4.76 -33.32
CA ALA A 1 3.94 5.42 -32.08
C ALA A 1 4.67 4.84 -30.87
N ILE A 2 4.48 3.54 -30.47
CA ILE A 2 5.10 2.94 -29.26
C ILE A 2 6.63 3.01 -29.30
N LYS A 3 7.27 2.66 -30.43
CA LYS A 3 8.74 2.73 -30.57
C LYS A 3 9.27 4.16 -30.37
N GLU A 4 8.53 5.15 -30.83
CA GLU A 4 8.89 6.57 -30.67
C GLU A 4 8.75 7.01 -29.20
N ALA A 5 7.63 6.70 -28.57
CA ALA A 5 7.38 7.04 -27.18
C ALA A 5 8.32 6.31 -26.19
N ALA A 6 8.90 5.17 -26.60
CA ALA A 6 9.89 4.43 -25.83
C ALA A 6 11.35 4.88 -26.07
N LYS A 7 11.59 5.87 -26.97
CA LYS A 7 12.94 6.44 -27.16
C LYS A 7 13.47 6.99 -25.83
N GLY A 8 14.75 6.74 -25.56
CA GLY A 8 15.41 7.13 -24.32
C GLY A 8 15.22 6.15 -23.15
N THR A 9 14.35 5.14 -23.25
CA THR A 9 14.21 4.12 -22.22
C THR A 9 15.15 2.95 -22.47
N SER A 10 16.08 2.71 -21.56
CA SER A 10 16.98 1.54 -21.62
C SER A 10 16.28 0.27 -21.15
N PHE A 11 16.28 -0.78 -21.97
CA PHE A 11 15.73 -2.10 -21.69
C PHE A 11 16.85 -3.15 -21.46
N SER A 12 17.87 -2.80 -20.72
CA SER A 12 19.07 -3.64 -20.51
C SER A 12 18.85 -4.86 -19.63
N THR A 13 17.85 -4.82 -18.74
CA THR A 13 17.55 -5.94 -17.84
C THR A 13 16.84 -7.10 -18.57
N ALA A 14 16.89 -8.33 -18.01
CA ALA A 14 16.17 -9.47 -18.55
C ALA A 14 14.67 -9.19 -18.70
N PHE A 15 14.04 -8.64 -17.65
CA PHE A 15 12.65 -8.21 -17.69
C PHE A 15 12.42 -7.08 -18.70
N GLY A 16 13.33 -6.12 -18.80
CA GLY A 16 13.23 -5.03 -19.76
C GLY A 16 13.16 -5.52 -21.20
N LYS A 17 13.93 -6.55 -21.57
CA LYS A 17 13.89 -7.16 -22.90
C LYS A 17 12.53 -7.80 -23.19
N ILE A 18 11.94 -8.48 -22.20
CA ILE A 18 10.59 -9.07 -22.31
C ILE A 18 9.55 -7.96 -22.47
N LEU A 19 9.60 -6.95 -21.59
CA LEU A 19 8.69 -5.81 -21.65
C LEU A 19 8.74 -5.09 -23.01
N LYS A 20 9.94 -4.85 -23.55
CA LYS A 20 10.11 -4.25 -24.88
C LYS A 20 9.37 -5.03 -25.98
N ARG A 21 9.45 -6.37 -25.93
CA ARG A 21 8.75 -7.25 -26.88
C ARG A 21 7.24 -7.16 -26.70
N LEU A 22 6.72 -7.21 -25.45
CA LEU A 22 5.30 -7.10 -25.14
C LEU A 22 4.73 -5.75 -25.59
N LEU A 23 5.42 -4.66 -25.27
CA LEU A 23 5.04 -3.31 -25.72
C LEU A 23 4.98 -3.24 -27.25
N GLY A 24 5.90 -3.90 -27.96
CA GLY A 24 5.88 -4.00 -29.42
C GLY A 24 4.61 -4.68 -29.98
N CYS A 25 3.96 -5.53 -29.18
CA CYS A 25 2.67 -6.17 -29.47
C CYS A 25 1.46 -5.37 -28.92
N GLY A 26 1.66 -4.21 -28.32
CA GLY A 26 0.60 -3.41 -27.70
C GLY A 26 0.17 -3.92 -26.31
N VAL A 27 0.98 -4.76 -25.68
CA VAL A 27 0.70 -5.31 -24.34
C VAL A 27 1.57 -4.63 -23.30
N GLY A 28 0.96 -3.93 -22.36
CA GLY A 28 1.60 -3.39 -21.16
C GLY A 28 1.62 -4.37 -19.99
N VAL A 29 2.62 -4.22 -19.13
CA VAL A 29 2.69 -4.94 -17.84
C VAL A 29 2.90 -3.91 -16.75
N HIS A 30 2.15 -4.04 -15.63
CA HIS A 30 2.24 -3.11 -14.52
C HIS A 30 2.11 -3.82 -13.17
N HIS A 31 3.16 -3.75 -12.34
CA HIS A 31 3.16 -4.25 -10.97
C HIS A 31 4.19 -3.54 -10.10
N ALA A 32 4.05 -3.62 -8.79
CA ALA A 32 4.89 -2.90 -7.82
C ALA A 32 6.39 -3.21 -7.92
N GLY A 33 6.75 -4.47 -8.29
CA GLY A 33 8.13 -4.90 -8.44
C GLY A 33 8.83 -4.44 -9.73
N MET A 34 8.19 -3.59 -10.56
CA MET A 34 8.83 -3.03 -11.74
C MET A 34 9.71 -1.84 -11.37
N LEU A 35 10.79 -1.65 -12.14
CA LEU A 35 11.56 -0.41 -12.07
C LEU A 35 10.66 0.80 -12.37
N PRO A 36 10.77 1.90 -11.62
CA PRO A 36 9.94 3.09 -11.79
C PRO A 36 9.88 3.60 -13.25
N ARG A 37 11.02 3.63 -13.95
CA ARG A 37 11.09 4.03 -15.36
C ARG A 37 10.22 3.19 -16.29
N TYR A 38 10.06 1.89 -16.02
CA TYR A 38 9.20 1.01 -16.81
C TYR A 38 7.73 1.22 -16.49
N ARG A 39 7.39 1.43 -15.21
CA ARG A 39 6.02 1.77 -14.82
C ARG A 39 5.56 3.06 -15.51
N LEU A 40 6.34 4.15 -15.38
CA LEU A 40 6.04 5.44 -15.99
C LEU A 40 5.89 5.35 -17.51
N LEU A 41 6.72 4.52 -18.18
CA LEU A 41 6.59 4.29 -19.62
C LEU A 41 5.26 3.62 -19.95
N VAL A 42 4.89 2.53 -19.24
CA VAL A 42 3.63 1.82 -19.47
C VAL A 42 2.44 2.73 -19.21
N GLU A 43 2.46 3.50 -18.12
CA GLU A 43 1.42 4.47 -17.77
C GLU A 43 1.23 5.53 -18.87
N ARG A 44 2.32 6.11 -19.33
CA ARG A 44 2.31 7.09 -20.43
C ARG A 44 1.73 6.51 -21.73
N LEU A 45 2.18 5.32 -22.12
CA LEU A 45 1.67 4.64 -23.32
C LEU A 45 0.18 4.29 -23.20
N ALA A 46 -0.25 3.89 -22.00
CA ALA A 46 -1.65 3.59 -21.73
C ALA A 46 -2.54 4.86 -21.78
N GLN A 47 -2.09 5.95 -21.17
CA GLN A 47 -2.78 7.26 -21.23
C GLN A 47 -2.91 7.79 -22.66
N GLN A 48 -1.95 7.48 -23.53
CA GLN A 48 -1.98 7.81 -24.96
C GLN A 48 -2.85 6.86 -25.79
N GLY A 49 -3.50 5.85 -25.16
CA GLY A 49 -4.30 4.85 -25.85
C GLY A 49 -3.51 3.90 -26.76
N LEU A 50 -2.19 3.79 -26.56
CA LEU A 50 -1.32 2.96 -27.39
C LEU A 50 -1.25 1.50 -26.94
N LEU A 51 -1.80 1.16 -25.78
CA LEU A 51 -1.79 -0.18 -25.24
C LEU A 51 -3.23 -0.73 -25.18
N PRO A 52 -3.65 -1.55 -26.14
CA PRO A 52 -4.94 -2.23 -26.14
C PRO A 52 -5.14 -3.12 -24.92
N VAL A 53 -4.06 -3.69 -24.38
CA VAL A 53 -4.11 -4.59 -23.22
C VAL A 53 -3.04 -4.21 -22.21
N ILE A 54 -3.44 -4.20 -20.94
CA ILE A 54 -2.52 -4.02 -19.81
C ILE A 54 -2.74 -5.15 -18.82
N CYS A 55 -1.71 -5.95 -18.57
CA CYS A 55 -1.69 -6.97 -17.55
C CYS A 55 -1.08 -6.39 -16.27
N GLY A 56 -1.77 -6.49 -15.16
CA GLY A 56 -1.27 -5.93 -13.91
C GLY A 56 -1.76 -6.66 -12.67
N THR A 57 -1.19 -6.32 -11.54
CA THR A 57 -1.69 -6.70 -10.23
C THR A 57 -2.71 -5.66 -9.76
N ASP A 58 -3.24 -5.83 -8.55
CA ASP A 58 -4.16 -4.87 -7.92
C ASP A 58 -3.61 -3.43 -7.82
N THR A 59 -2.28 -3.26 -7.91
CA THR A 59 -1.66 -1.93 -7.99
C THR A 59 -2.10 -1.12 -9.22
N LEU A 60 -2.54 -1.79 -10.30
CA LEU A 60 -3.13 -1.13 -11.46
C LEU A 60 -4.48 -0.47 -11.12
N GLY A 61 -5.18 -1.01 -10.12
CA GLY A 61 -6.42 -0.44 -9.57
C GLY A 61 -6.21 0.80 -8.70
N VAL A 62 -4.96 1.15 -8.32
CA VAL A 62 -4.64 2.23 -7.37
C VAL A 62 -3.67 3.22 -8.00
N GLY A 63 -4.04 4.49 -8.02
CA GLY A 63 -3.10 5.58 -8.34
C GLY A 63 -2.79 5.82 -9.82
N ILE A 64 -3.35 5.05 -10.77
CA ILE A 64 -3.14 5.28 -12.20
C ILE A 64 -4.43 5.74 -12.85
N ASN A 65 -4.36 6.87 -13.53
CA ASN A 65 -5.47 7.33 -14.38
C ASN A 65 -5.24 6.84 -15.82
N VAL A 66 -5.73 5.64 -16.11
CA VAL A 66 -5.66 5.01 -17.43
C VAL A 66 -7.08 4.78 -17.94
N PRO A 67 -7.38 5.15 -19.18
CA PRO A 67 -8.70 4.93 -19.77
C PRO A 67 -8.90 3.43 -20.07
N ILE A 68 -9.69 2.74 -19.25
CA ILE A 68 -9.97 1.30 -19.37
C ILE A 68 -11.47 1.12 -19.66
N HIS A 69 -11.80 0.46 -20.75
CA HIS A 69 -13.20 0.09 -21.07
C HIS A 69 -13.60 -1.21 -20.36
N THR A 70 -12.70 -2.23 -20.41
CA THR A 70 -12.99 -3.57 -19.89
C THR A 70 -11.94 -4.00 -18.86
N VAL A 71 -12.38 -4.45 -17.72
CA VAL A 71 -11.55 -5.07 -16.67
C VAL A 71 -11.79 -6.58 -16.69
N VAL A 72 -10.71 -7.37 -16.81
CA VAL A 72 -10.74 -8.82 -16.72
C VAL A 72 -10.02 -9.26 -15.46
N LEU A 73 -10.75 -9.87 -14.54
CA LEU A 73 -10.23 -10.47 -13.31
C LEU A 73 -9.93 -11.96 -13.58
N THR A 74 -8.67 -12.33 -13.63
CA THR A 74 -8.25 -13.73 -13.83
C THR A 74 -8.48 -14.60 -12.60
N ALA A 75 -8.68 -14.00 -11.43
CA ALA A 75 -9.05 -14.65 -10.19
C ALA A 75 -9.79 -13.67 -9.26
N LEU A 76 -10.67 -14.19 -8.42
CA LEU A 76 -11.30 -13.44 -7.33
C LEU A 76 -10.58 -13.68 -5.99
N THR A 77 -9.29 -13.94 -6.06
CA THR A 77 -8.41 -14.18 -4.92
C THR A 77 -7.12 -13.40 -5.04
N LYS A 78 -6.48 -13.13 -3.90
CA LYS A 78 -5.16 -12.50 -3.83
C LYS A 78 -4.34 -13.06 -2.67
N PHE A 79 -3.02 -12.93 -2.76
CA PHE A 79 -2.11 -13.16 -1.65
C PHE A 79 -2.04 -11.89 -0.79
N ASP A 80 -2.21 -12.03 0.53
CA ASP A 80 -2.25 -10.89 1.47
C ASP A 80 -0.92 -10.66 2.21
N GLY A 81 0.13 -11.35 1.79
CA GLY A 81 1.44 -11.36 2.45
C GLY A 81 1.69 -12.63 3.27
N TYR A 82 0.62 -13.34 3.66
CA TYR A 82 0.68 -14.55 4.47
C TYR A 82 0.00 -15.73 3.80
N LYS A 83 -1.17 -15.52 3.19
CA LYS A 83 -1.98 -16.58 2.57
C LYS A 83 -2.80 -16.08 1.40
N MET A 84 -3.23 -17.01 0.55
CA MET A 84 -4.24 -16.74 -0.47
C MET A 84 -5.60 -16.57 0.20
N ARG A 85 -6.33 -15.53 -0.17
CA ARG A 85 -7.72 -15.28 0.28
C ARG A 85 -8.58 -14.70 -0.84
N ARG A 86 -9.89 -14.75 -0.68
CA ARG A 86 -10.81 -14.06 -1.57
C ARG A 86 -10.64 -12.55 -1.48
N LEU A 87 -10.90 -11.87 -2.58
CA LEU A 87 -10.99 -10.40 -2.59
C LEU A 87 -12.07 -9.94 -1.61
N ARG A 88 -11.81 -8.82 -0.96
CA ARG A 88 -12.83 -8.07 -0.22
C ARG A 88 -13.66 -7.23 -1.18
N ALA A 89 -14.87 -6.84 -0.79
CA ALA A 89 -15.75 -6.02 -1.62
C ALA A 89 -15.05 -4.71 -2.04
N ARG A 90 -14.37 -4.03 -1.12
CA ARG A 90 -13.60 -2.83 -1.42
C ARG A 90 -12.52 -3.07 -2.48
N GLU A 91 -11.74 -4.15 -2.36
CA GLU A 91 -10.69 -4.49 -3.33
C GLU A 91 -11.28 -4.79 -4.71
N PHE A 92 -12.39 -5.53 -4.74
CA PHE A 92 -13.12 -5.80 -5.97
C PHE A 92 -13.63 -4.52 -6.61
N HIS A 93 -14.37 -3.68 -5.88
CA HIS A 93 -14.92 -2.42 -6.41
C HIS A 93 -13.82 -1.44 -6.84
N GLN A 94 -12.67 -1.41 -6.16
CA GLN A 94 -11.54 -0.58 -6.53
C GLN A 94 -10.93 -0.96 -7.88
N ILE A 95 -10.91 -2.26 -8.21
CA ILE A 95 -10.43 -2.76 -9.49
C ILE A 95 -11.55 -2.63 -10.55
N ALA A 96 -12.76 -3.11 -10.23
CA ALA A 96 -13.91 -3.09 -11.12
C ALA A 96 -14.33 -1.67 -11.52
N GLY A 97 -14.24 -0.72 -10.58
CA GLY A 97 -14.55 0.71 -10.80
C GLY A 97 -13.59 1.42 -11.76
N ARG A 98 -12.59 0.73 -12.31
CA ARG A 98 -11.77 1.22 -13.43
C ARG A 98 -12.38 0.97 -14.78
N ALA A 99 -13.41 0.12 -14.86
CA ALA A 99 -14.11 -0.15 -16.11
C ALA A 99 -15.01 1.02 -16.48
N GLY A 100 -14.94 1.45 -17.73
CA GLY A 100 -15.63 2.61 -18.27
C GLY A 100 -14.82 3.89 -18.17
N ARG A 101 -14.71 4.60 -19.30
CA ARG A 101 -13.96 5.86 -19.42
C ARG A 101 -14.91 7.03 -19.23
N SER A 102 -14.72 7.77 -18.14
CA SER A 102 -15.52 8.97 -17.88
C SER A 102 -15.47 9.96 -19.06
N GLY A 103 -16.63 10.38 -19.54
CA GLY A 103 -16.76 11.30 -20.68
C GLY A 103 -16.64 10.66 -22.07
N PHE A 104 -16.34 9.35 -22.18
CA PHE A 104 -16.21 8.65 -23.46
C PHE A 104 -17.10 7.42 -23.55
N ASP A 105 -17.24 6.65 -22.48
CA ASP A 105 -18.03 5.42 -22.46
C ASP A 105 -19.33 5.64 -21.66
N THR A 106 -20.41 5.11 -22.16
CA THR A 106 -21.71 5.03 -21.44
C THR A 106 -21.75 3.79 -20.54
N GLU A 107 -20.94 2.80 -20.84
CA GLU A 107 -20.87 1.51 -20.12
C GLU A 107 -19.42 1.08 -19.94
N GLY A 108 -19.16 0.38 -18.84
CA GLY A 108 -17.90 -0.32 -18.58
C GLY A 108 -18.17 -1.81 -18.38
N MET A 109 -17.25 -2.67 -18.78
CA MET A 109 -17.40 -4.11 -18.67
C MET A 109 -16.44 -4.69 -17.63
N VAL A 110 -16.95 -5.56 -16.76
CA VAL A 110 -16.15 -6.32 -15.80
C VAL A 110 -16.39 -7.81 -16.02
N ILE A 111 -15.32 -8.54 -16.28
CA ILE A 111 -15.36 -9.98 -16.55
C ILE A 111 -14.55 -10.67 -15.46
N ALA A 112 -15.08 -11.72 -14.85
CA ALA A 112 -14.35 -12.59 -13.95
C ALA A 112 -14.19 -14.00 -14.59
N GLU A 113 -12.95 -14.47 -14.69
CA GLU A 113 -12.66 -15.83 -15.14
C GLU A 113 -13.09 -16.84 -14.07
N ALA A 114 -13.79 -17.89 -14.45
CA ALA A 114 -14.16 -18.97 -13.54
C ALA A 114 -12.99 -19.94 -13.35
N PRO A 115 -12.83 -20.56 -12.16
CA PRO A 115 -11.83 -21.60 -11.95
C PRO A 115 -12.06 -22.81 -12.85
N GLU A 116 -10.98 -23.50 -13.23
CA GLU A 116 -11.03 -24.62 -14.17
C GLU A 116 -12.02 -25.72 -13.72
N HIS A 117 -12.01 -26.10 -12.45
CA HIS A 117 -12.95 -27.09 -11.91
C HIS A 117 -14.42 -26.65 -12.01
N GLU A 118 -14.72 -25.36 -11.90
CA GLU A 118 -16.07 -24.82 -12.10
C GLU A 118 -16.47 -24.88 -13.58
N ILE A 119 -15.55 -24.54 -14.48
CA ILE A 119 -15.77 -24.64 -15.94
C ILE A 119 -16.06 -26.09 -16.34
N GLU A 120 -15.28 -27.04 -15.83
CA GLU A 120 -15.49 -28.47 -16.11
C GLU A 120 -16.81 -28.98 -15.54
N ASN A 121 -17.14 -28.57 -14.30
CA ASN A 121 -18.43 -28.93 -13.68
C ASN A 121 -19.60 -28.35 -14.47
N ALA A 122 -19.51 -27.13 -14.96
CA ALA A 122 -20.52 -26.53 -15.82
C ALA A 122 -20.67 -27.28 -17.13
N LYS A 123 -19.57 -27.70 -17.78
CA LYS A 123 -19.59 -28.52 -18.98
C LYS A 123 -20.24 -29.89 -18.73
N LEU A 124 -19.97 -30.56 -17.60
CA LEU A 124 -20.59 -31.83 -17.22
C LEU A 124 -22.09 -31.65 -17.00
N THR A 125 -22.51 -30.59 -16.33
CA THR A 125 -23.93 -30.27 -16.10
C THR A 125 -24.64 -29.98 -17.42
N ALA A 126 -24.04 -29.18 -18.30
CA ALA A 126 -24.62 -28.89 -19.63
C ALA A 126 -24.79 -30.15 -20.49
N LYS A 127 -23.83 -31.11 -20.44
CA LYS A 127 -23.95 -32.39 -21.17
C LYS A 127 -25.07 -33.29 -20.63
N ALA A 128 -25.43 -33.20 -19.36
CA ALA A 128 -26.51 -33.95 -18.77
C ALA A 128 -27.90 -33.40 -19.17
N GLY A 129 -27.97 -32.13 -19.57
CA GLY A 129 -29.21 -31.42 -19.86
C GLY A 129 -30.15 -31.42 -18.65
N ASP A 130 -31.46 -31.43 -18.91
CA ASP A 130 -32.50 -31.40 -17.88
C ASP A 130 -32.87 -32.80 -17.34
N ASP A 131 -32.08 -33.83 -17.65
CA ASP A 131 -32.35 -35.20 -17.18
C ASP A 131 -31.98 -35.37 -15.70
N PRO A 132 -32.97 -35.50 -14.76
CA PRO A 132 -32.66 -35.58 -13.33
C PRO A 132 -31.82 -36.83 -12.96
N LYS A 133 -31.92 -37.91 -13.72
CA LYS A 133 -31.12 -39.14 -13.46
C LYS A 133 -29.68 -38.97 -13.85
N LYS A 134 -29.39 -38.25 -14.92
CA LYS A 134 -28.02 -37.92 -15.34
C LYS A 134 -27.40 -36.87 -14.40
N LEU A 135 -28.14 -35.83 -14.02
CA LEU A 135 -27.67 -34.79 -13.09
C LEU A 135 -27.25 -35.40 -11.75
N ARG A 136 -28.00 -36.35 -11.18
CA ARG A 136 -27.67 -37.04 -9.92
C ARG A 136 -26.40 -37.91 -10.01
N LYS A 137 -26.01 -38.36 -11.20
CA LYS A 137 -24.82 -39.21 -11.41
C LYS A 137 -23.55 -38.41 -11.66
N ILE A 138 -23.62 -37.08 -11.84
CA ILE A 138 -22.45 -36.25 -12.08
C ILE A 138 -21.58 -36.23 -10.82
N LYS A 139 -20.36 -36.73 -10.92
CA LYS A 139 -19.30 -36.51 -9.95
C LYS A 139 -18.63 -35.19 -10.26
N LYS A 140 -18.98 -34.14 -9.51
CA LYS A 140 -18.33 -32.83 -9.63
C LYS A 140 -16.86 -32.91 -9.25
N LYS A 141 -15.99 -32.27 -10.03
CA LYS A 141 -14.58 -32.09 -9.69
C LYS A 141 -14.47 -31.18 -8.49
N LYS A 142 -13.66 -31.57 -7.53
CA LYS A 142 -13.30 -30.72 -6.37
C LYS A 142 -12.18 -29.77 -6.76
N ALA A 143 -12.12 -28.64 -6.09
CA ALA A 143 -10.96 -27.76 -6.19
C ALA A 143 -9.68 -28.49 -5.75
N PRO A 144 -8.52 -28.15 -6.32
CA PRO A 144 -7.23 -28.62 -5.80
C PRO A 144 -7.06 -28.31 -4.30
N GLU A 145 -6.31 -29.15 -3.61
CA GLU A 145 -6.01 -28.92 -2.19
C GLU A 145 -5.28 -27.57 -1.99
N GLY A 146 -5.66 -26.84 -0.95
CA GLY A 146 -5.12 -25.50 -0.69
C GLY A 146 -5.61 -24.38 -1.61
N PHE A 147 -6.45 -24.70 -2.60
CA PHE A 147 -6.99 -23.69 -3.51
C PHE A 147 -8.15 -22.92 -2.90
N VAL A 148 -8.05 -21.59 -2.84
CA VAL A 148 -9.15 -20.72 -2.40
C VAL A 148 -10.16 -20.57 -3.52
N THR A 149 -11.28 -21.27 -3.41
CA THR A 149 -12.30 -21.37 -4.47
C THR A 149 -13.15 -20.11 -4.59
N TRP A 150 -13.58 -19.81 -5.81
CA TRP A 150 -14.64 -18.86 -6.11
C TRP A 150 -15.56 -19.42 -7.22
N ASN A 151 -16.75 -18.88 -7.31
CA ASN A 151 -17.75 -19.27 -8.28
C ASN A 151 -18.63 -18.06 -8.65
N LYS A 152 -19.66 -18.27 -9.46
CA LYS A 152 -20.62 -17.24 -9.87
C LYS A 152 -21.24 -16.51 -8.67
N GLN A 153 -21.67 -17.23 -7.64
CA GLN A 153 -22.25 -16.62 -6.43
C GLN A 153 -21.23 -15.75 -5.67
N THR A 154 -19.94 -16.13 -5.68
CA THR A 154 -18.87 -15.29 -5.10
C THR A 154 -18.75 -13.97 -5.85
N PHE A 155 -18.83 -14.01 -7.17
CA PHE A 155 -18.77 -12.82 -8.02
C PHE A 155 -19.98 -11.91 -7.79
N GLU A 156 -21.19 -12.46 -7.85
CA GLU A 156 -22.45 -11.73 -7.61
C GLU A 156 -22.45 -11.07 -6.24
N ARG A 157 -22.04 -11.80 -5.19
CA ARG A 157 -21.92 -11.24 -3.85
C ARG A 157 -20.91 -10.09 -3.76
N LEU A 158 -19.79 -10.15 -4.47
CA LEU A 158 -18.81 -9.05 -4.49
C LEU A 158 -19.39 -7.80 -5.16
N ILE A 159 -20.24 -7.95 -6.17
CA ILE A 159 -20.94 -6.83 -6.82
C ILE A 159 -21.92 -6.16 -5.85
N GLU A 160 -22.70 -6.95 -5.12
CA GLU A 160 -23.79 -6.46 -4.25
C GLU A 160 -23.30 -5.96 -2.90
N THR A 161 -22.17 -6.48 -2.41
CA THR A 161 -21.65 -6.13 -1.07
C THR A 161 -21.08 -4.73 -1.07
N GLN A 162 -21.53 -3.91 -0.12
CA GLN A 162 -20.94 -2.60 0.11
C GLN A 162 -19.46 -2.72 0.52
N PRO A 163 -18.59 -1.82 0.02
CA PRO A 163 -17.19 -1.78 0.42
C PRO A 163 -17.04 -1.60 1.93
N GLU A 164 -16.14 -2.37 2.52
CA GLU A 164 -15.85 -2.29 3.95
C GLU A 164 -15.38 -0.88 4.33
N THR A 165 -15.78 -0.39 5.48
CA THR A 165 -15.30 0.88 6.05
C THR A 165 -13.79 0.84 6.26
N LEU A 166 -13.12 1.94 5.93
CA LEU A 166 -11.70 2.09 6.25
C LEU A 166 -11.54 2.19 7.76
N LYS A 167 -10.67 1.37 8.30
CA LYS A 167 -10.22 1.51 9.68
C LYS A 167 -8.96 2.35 9.69
N PRO A 168 -8.90 3.40 10.52
CA PRO A 168 -7.70 4.20 10.66
C PRO A 168 -6.56 3.33 11.19
N ARG A 169 -5.32 3.65 10.80
CA ARG A 169 -4.12 2.91 11.18
C ARG A 169 -2.99 3.86 11.58
N LEU A 170 -3.34 4.92 12.31
CA LEU A 170 -2.31 5.78 12.88
C LEU A 170 -1.39 4.93 13.76
N ARG A 171 -0.10 5.10 13.60
CA ARG A 171 0.94 4.50 14.45
C ARG A 171 1.88 5.60 14.87
N ILE A 172 2.15 5.67 16.14
CA ILE A 172 3.19 6.53 16.65
C ILE A 172 4.52 5.76 16.59
N THR A 173 5.47 6.29 15.84
CA THR A 173 6.80 5.71 15.64
C THR A 173 7.87 6.74 16.03
N HIS A 174 9.08 6.29 16.30
CA HIS A 174 10.22 7.17 16.60
C HIS A 174 10.47 8.18 15.48
N SER A 175 10.43 7.71 14.20
CA SER A 175 10.59 8.60 13.05
C SER A 175 9.52 9.68 12.99
N MET A 176 8.25 9.35 13.26
CA MET A 176 7.17 10.34 13.29
C MET A 176 7.39 11.36 14.38
N VAL A 177 7.74 10.93 15.61
CA VAL A 177 7.99 11.85 16.73
C VAL A 177 9.18 12.76 16.42
N ILE A 178 10.29 12.22 15.91
CA ILE A 178 11.46 13.02 15.52
C ILE A 178 11.09 14.06 14.45
N SER A 179 10.32 13.68 13.42
CA SER A 179 9.87 14.64 12.39
C SER A 179 8.95 15.73 12.97
N VAL A 180 8.22 15.46 14.05
CA VAL A 180 7.43 16.49 14.75
C VAL A 180 8.33 17.38 15.62
N VAL A 181 9.32 16.80 16.29
CA VAL A 181 10.31 17.54 17.10
C VAL A 181 11.13 18.49 16.24
N GLU A 182 11.55 18.05 15.04
CA GLU A 182 12.32 18.87 14.08
C GLU A 182 11.61 20.19 13.71
N GLN A 183 10.29 20.24 13.83
CA GLN A 183 9.51 21.43 13.55
C GLN A 183 9.59 22.48 14.70
N GLY A 184 10.22 22.16 15.84
CA GLY A 184 10.34 23.01 17.04
C GLY A 184 9.03 23.14 17.84
N GLY A 185 9.09 23.78 19.01
CA GLY A 185 7.95 24.01 19.89
C GLY A 185 7.46 22.76 20.63
N ASP A 186 6.24 22.79 21.19
CA ASP A 186 5.69 21.66 21.95
C ASP A 186 5.29 20.49 21.04
N ALA A 187 6.29 19.66 20.71
CA ALA A 187 6.12 18.47 19.90
C ALA A 187 5.16 17.46 20.56
N ARG A 188 5.14 17.38 21.90
CA ARG A 188 4.25 16.45 22.61
C ARG A 188 2.79 16.85 22.47
N ALA A 189 2.48 18.15 22.60
CA ALA A 189 1.13 18.67 22.38
C ALA A 189 0.68 18.42 20.93
N ARG A 190 1.55 18.61 19.94
CA ARG A 190 1.21 18.33 18.53
C ARG A 190 0.95 16.84 18.26
N VAL A 191 1.72 15.94 18.86
CA VAL A 191 1.45 14.49 18.74
C VAL A 191 0.12 14.15 19.40
N HIS A 192 -0.22 14.75 20.54
CA HIS A 192 -1.51 14.63 21.19
C HIS A 192 -2.65 15.07 20.26
N ASP A 193 -2.54 16.25 19.66
CA ASP A 193 -3.54 16.75 18.72
C ASP A 193 -3.74 15.83 17.50
N LEU A 194 -2.66 15.25 16.98
CA LEU A 194 -2.73 14.26 15.91
C LEU A 194 -3.49 13.00 16.34
N ILE A 195 -3.30 12.54 17.56
CA ILE A 195 -4.01 11.41 18.13
C ILE A 195 -5.49 11.76 18.32
N GLU A 196 -5.78 12.90 18.94
CA GLU A 196 -7.14 13.33 19.24
C GLU A 196 -7.98 13.61 17.98
N THR A 197 -7.37 14.20 16.95
CA THR A 197 -8.06 14.45 15.66
C THR A 197 -8.17 13.20 14.79
N SER A 198 -7.51 12.09 15.15
CA SER A 198 -7.58 10.84 14.41
C SER A 198 -8.96 10.17 14.55
N LEU A 199 -9.27 9.27 13.61
CA LEU A 199 -10.55 8.53 13.58
C LEU A 199 -10.49 7.19 14.34
N GLN A 200 -9.50 6.99 15.20
CA GLN A 200 -9.42 5.81 16.08
C GLN A 200 -10.49 5.86 17.19
N THR A 201 -10.77 4.68 17.76
CA THR A 201 -11.65 4.59 18.94
C THR A 201 -10.96 5.21 20.17
N PRO A 202 -11.73 5.62 21.19
CA PRO A 202 -11.14 6.15 22.44
C PRO A 202 -10.11 5.21 23.06
N GLU A 203 -10.36 3.89 23.04
CA GLU A 203 -9.42 2.90 23.57
C GLU A 203 -8.14 2.80 22.73
N GLU A 204 -8.24 2.94 21.41
CA GLU A 204 -7.08 2.98 20.52
C GLU A 204 -6.28 4.25 20.72
N LYS A 205 -6.95 5.42 20.87
CA LYS A 205 -6.28 6.70 21.17
C LYS A 205 -5.51 6.62 22.48
N ALA A 206 -6.11 6.09 23.55
CA ALA A 206 -5.42 5.93 24.82
C ALA A 206 -4.15 5.09 24.71
N LYS A 207 -4.16 4.03 23.89
CA LYS A 207 -2.95 3.23 23.61
C LYS A 207 -1.89 4.01 22.81
N LEU A 208 -2.33 4.86 21.89
CA LEU A 208 -1.41 5.71 21.11
C LEU A 208 -0.76 6.77 21.98
N GLU A 209 -1.50 7.35 22.97
CA GLU A 209 -0.96 8.29 23.94
C GLU A 209 0.13 7.65 24.81
N VAL A 210 -0.15 6.46 25.38
CA VAL A 210 0.86 5.72 26.14
C VAL A 210 2.10 5.43 25.27
N ARG A 211 1.87 5.03 24.01
CA ARG A 211 2.98 4.76 23.08
C ARG A 211 3.78 6.02 22.75
N ALA A 212 3.12 7.17 22.60
CA ALA A 212 3.79 8.45 22.40
C ALA A 212 4.68 8.80 23.59
N ASP A 213 4.16 8.68 24.83
CA ASP A 213 4.92 8.96 26.04
C ASP A 213 6.14 8.04 26.19
N GLU A 214 6.00 6.74 25.90
CA GLU A 214 7.13 5.80 25.89
C GLU A 214 8.22 6.21 24.88
N ILE A 215 7.84 6.66 23.67
CA ILE A 215 8.78 7.09 22.64
C ILE A 215 9.46 8.39 23.05
N PHE A 216 8.72 9.41 23.56
CA PHE A 216 9.32 10.63 24.06
C PHE A 216 10.30 10.35 25.19
N ALA A 217 9.92 9.52 26.18
CA ALA A 217 10.82 9.11 27.24
C ALA A 217 12.11 8.47 26.70
N THR A 218 11.98 7.50 25.79
CA THR A 218 13.14 6.83 25.17
C THR A 218 14.06 7.81 24.43
N LEU A 219 13.50 8.77 23.67
CA LEU A 219 14.26 9.76 22.91
C LEU A 219 14.97 10.77 23.84
N ILE A 220 14.36 11.14 24.96
CA ILE A 220 14.94 12.02 25.95
C ILE A 220 16.04 11.27 26.74
N ASP A 221 15.78 10.07 27.22
CA ASP A 221 16.72 9.27 28.00
C ASP A 221 17.96 8.90 27.18
N SER A 222 17.81 8.70 25.85
CA SER A 222 18.92 8.46 24.94
C SER A 222 19.67 9.74 24.53
N GLY A 223 19.24 10.91 24.98
CA GLY A 223 19.86 12.19 24.64
C GLY A 223 19.63 12.65 23.20
N VAL A 224 18.79 11.98 22.40
CA VAL A 224 18.46 12.38 21.01
C VAL A 224 17.54 13.59 20.97
N VAL A 225 16.67 13.72 21.97
CA VAL A 225 15.75 14.84 22.13
C VAL A 225 15.97 15.49 23.50
N VAL A 226 16.01 16.80 23.54
CA VAL A 226 15.98 17.59 24.78
C VAL A 226 14.63 18.28 24.92
N ARG A 227 14.13 18.33 26.16
CA ARG A 227 12.97 19.10 26.57
C ARG A 227 13.44 20.31 27.32
N ALA A 228 13.05 21.48 26.90
CA ALA A 228 13.38 22.76 27.56
C ALA A 228 12.10 23.52 27.92
N GLU A 229 12.16 24.27 29.02
CA GLU A 229 11.14 25.27 29.34
C GLU A 229 11.58 26.60 28.77
N VAL A 230 10.74 27.22 27.95
CA VAL A 230 10.98 28.48 27.30
C VAL A 230 10.12 29.56 27.97
N PRO A 231 10.64 30.76 28.24
CA PRO A 231 9.81 31.83 28.75
C PRO A 231 8.59 32.07 27.86
N PRO A 232 7.41 32.30 28.43
CA PRO A 232 6.21 32.56 27.63
C PRO A 232 6.41 33.80 26.76
N ALA A 233 5.65 33.87 25.66
CA ALA A 233 5.71 34.96 24.70
C ALA A 233 5.57 36.34 25.42
N PRO A 234 6.19 37.42 24.90
CA PRO A 234 6.19 38.74 25.56
C PRO A 234 4.79 39.34 25.76
N ASP A 235 3.81 38.87 25.03
CA ASP A 235 2.40 39.26 25.08
C ASP A 235 1.51 38.30 25.90
N ALA A 236 2.12 37.27 26.50
CA ALA A 236 1.40 36.32 27.35
C ALA A 236 1.00 36.94 28.71
N PRO A 237 -0.06 36.44 29.36
CA PRO A 237 -0.44 36.84 30.72
C PRO A 237 0.74 36.70 31.72
N ALA A 238 0.83 37.59 32.71
CA ALA A 238 1.94 37.61 33.67
C ALA A 238 2.07 36.32 34.53
N ASP A 239 1.02 35.51 34.58
CA ASP A 239 0.92 34.22 35.27
C ASP A 239 0.95 33.02 34.31
N ALA A 240 1.29 33.22 33.05
CA ALA A 240 1.41 32.17 32.09
C ALA A 240 2.52 31.17 32.47
N ALA A 241 2.21 29.89 32.40
CA ALA A 241 3.21 28.85 32.58
C ALA A 241 4.27 28.94 31.45
N PRO A 242 5.52 28.51 31.71
CA PRO A 242 6.54 28.46 30.66
C PRO A 242 6.08 27.54 29.53
N ASP A 243 6.36 27.93 28.30
CA ASP A 243 6.16 27.09 27.13
C ASP A 243 7.15 25.91 27.15
N ILE A 244 6.73 24.80 26.60
CA ILE A 244 7.60 23.64 26.47
C ILE A 244 8.11 23.59 25.03
N ASP A 245 9.40 23.41 24.87
CA ASP A 245 10.06 23.19 23.57
C ASP A 245 10.79 21.87 23.57
N TYR A 246 10.73 21.20 22.43
CA TYR A 246 11.46 19.95 22.16
C TYR A 246 12.40 20.21 21.01
N ALA A 247 13.67 19.87 21.17
CA ALA A 247 14.69 20.04 20.14
C ALA A 247 15.51 18.77 19.96
N LEU A 248 15.99 18.54 18.73
CA LEU A 248 16.97 17.50 18.44
C LEU A 248 18.35 17.96 18.90
N THR A 249 19.11 17.05 19.48
CA THR A 249 20.51 17.30 19.90
C THR A 249 21.51 17.00 18.78
N VAL A 250 21.09 16.25 17.77
CA VAL A 250 21.92 15.81 16.64
C VAL A 250 21.35 16.31 15.33
N ASP A 251 22.23 16.76 14.42
CA ASP A 251 21.86 17.07 13.05
C ASP A 251 21.62 15.75 12.28
N LEU A 252 20.36 15.50 11.95
CA LEU A 252 20.01 14.33 11.16
C LEU A 252 20.23 14.62 9.66
N PRO A 253 20.89 13.73 8.90
CA PRO A 253 20.96 13.85 7.46
C PRO A 253 19.55 13.88 6.83
N GLU A 254 19.34 14.71 5.80
CA GLU A 254 18.04 14.88 5.11
C GLU A 254 17.40 13.55 4.65
N ASP A 255 18.23 12.54 4.32
CA ASP A 255 17.79 11.22 3.87
C ASP A 255 17.86 10.14 4.98
N PHE A 256 17.95 10.56 6.26
CA PHE A 256 18.04 9.59 7.35
C PHE A 256 16.74 8.80 7.50
N ALA A 257 16.76 7.54 7.08
CA ALA A 257 15.61 6.64 7.14
C ALA A 257 15.36 6.17 8.59
N LEU A 258 14.56 6.91 9.32
CA LEU A 258 14.15 6.62 10.71
C LEU A 258 13.08 5.52 10.82
N ASP A 259 12.88 4.73 9.79
CA ASP A 259 11.89 3.63 9.79
C ASP A 259 12.29 2.46 10.71
N GLN A 260 13.53 2.47 11.21
CA GLN A 260 14.05 1.44 12.09
C GLN A 260 13.99 1.93 13.55
N PRO A 261 13.30 1.23 14.46
CA PRO A 261 13.22 1.60 15.87
C PRO A 261 14.59 1.71 16.58
N LEU A 262 15.61 1.03 16.03
CA LEU A 262 16.99 1.03 16.55
C LEU A 262 17.80 2.26 16.08
N SER A 263 17.33 3.04 15.09
CA SER A 263 18.09 4.16 14.55
C SER A 263 18.44 5.24 15.61
N PRO A 264 17.51 5.68 16.50
CA PRO A 264 17.86 6.59 17.59
C PRO A 264 18.87 6.02 18.58
N PHE A 265 18.77 4.71 18.88
CA PHE A 265 19.74 4.01 19.73
C PHE A 265 21.12 3.95 19.09
N LEU A 266 21.20 3.67 17.77
CA LEU A 266 22.44 3.67 17.02
C LEU A 266 23.11 5.06 17.03
N LEU A 267 22.34 6.15 16.88
CA LEU A 267 22.89 7.51 16.96
C LEU A 267 23.51 7.78 18.33
N ALA A 268 22.77 7.47 19.40
CA ALA A 268 23.27 7.64 20.76
C ALA A 268 24.49 6.73 21.05
N ALA A 269 24.52 5.51 20.51
CA ALA A 269 25.65 4.59 20.68
C ALA A 269 26.89 5.06 19.92
N LEU A 270 26.75 5.64 18.72
CA LEU A 270 27.88 6.15 17.93
C LEU A 270 28.63 7.28 18.65
N GLU A 271 27.92 8.11 19.43
CA GLU A 271 28.55 9.19 20.24
C GLU A 271 29.38 8.65 21.41
N LEU A 272 29.11 7.41 21.84
CA LEU A 272 29.88 6.75 22.92
C LEU A 272 31.12 6.03 22.41
N LEU A 273 31.25 5.83 21.10
CA LEU A 273 32.41 5.19 20.49
C LEU A 273 33.56 6.18 20.37
N ASP A 274 34.74 5.76 20.75
CA ASP A 274 35.97 6.56 20.60
C ASP A 274 36.51 6.39 19.16
N PRO A 275 36.45 7.46 18.31
CA PRO A 275 36.98 7.39 16.95
C PRO A 275 38.46 7.08 16.83
N GLU A 276 39.23 7.32 17.93
CA GLU A 276 40.67 7.04 18.00
C GLU A 276 40.96 5.62 18.48
N SER A 277 39.93 4.84 18.84
CA SER A 277 40.07 3.44 19.23
C SER A 277 40.48 2.55 18.07
N GLU A 278 41.42 1.64 18.27
CA GLU A 278 41.80 0.62 17.27
C GLU A 278 40.62 -0.30 16.89
N THR A 279 39.61 -0.40 17.74
CA THR A 279 38.40 -1.26 17.52
C THR A 279 37.24 -0.50 16.94
N TYR A 280 37.31 0.82 16.74
CA TYR A 280 36.19 1.68 16.31
C TYR A 280 35.41 1.16 15.09
N THR A 281 36.11 0.51 14.16
CA THR A 281 35.46 -0.05 12.96
C THR A 281 34.84 -1.44 13.18
N MET A 282 35.02 -2.03 14.35
CA MET A 282 34.53 -3.38 14.73
C MET A 282 33.42 -3.31 15.80
N ASP A 283 33.35 -2.18 16.53
CA ASP A 283 32.35 -1.90 17.54
C ASP A 283 31.09 -1.28 16.92
#